data_3e610f548e5c7712c920bb98b2c625d2
#
_entry.id   3e610f548e5c7712c920bb98b2c625d2
#
_cell.length_a   1.000
_cell.length_b   1.000
_cell.length_c   1.000
_cell.angle_alpha   90.00
_cell.angle_beta   90.00
_cell.angle_gamma   90.00
#
_symmetry.space_group_name_H-M   'P 1'
#
loop_
_entity.id
_entity.type
_entity.pdbx_description
1 polymer ?
#
loop_
_entity_poly.entity_id
_entity_poly.type
_entity_poly.pdbx_seq_one_letter_code
_entity_poly.pdbx_strand_id
1 'polypeptide(L)'
;MRHFVKLLAGLTLAISLAACSEQVSDEPAAVDTAPAESAEEFVARVNAELRELGREIEAAQWVRSTYITVDTAVLATAASERYAKWHSETVQQALAYNDLDLDPATRRALDLLKLGTSAPSPSDAAKRKELATLATDMEGIYNTGQYCRDDGECLYGSDLEQRMATARDYDELLDYWSGWRSVAAPMRDKYARFVELANEGAAELGYANVGEMWRSNYDMNPAEFQAVSATLWDQVKPLYDELHCHVRAKLGETYGPDKVPQDGPIPAHLLGNMWSQQWGTLYDLMEPYPGVGDIDVDATLKAKDYSPKEMVRSAENFYASLGMPRLPDTFWERSQFSRPQDREVDCYASAWGMNGGNDVRIKMCINQTYDELRVIYHELGHNYYQRAYKDQPPLFQGAAHDGFHEAIGDAI
;
A
#
# COMPACT_ATOMS: atom_id res chain seq x y z
N MET A 1 34.55 -52.30 -31.51
CA MET A 1 34.38 -53.80 -31.62
C MET A 1 32.89 -54.01 -31.79
N ARG A 2 32.54 -54.33 -33.00
CA ARG A 2 31.83 -55.53 -33.51
C ARG A 2 30.41 -55.69 -32.98
N HIS A 3 29.44 -55.32 -33.83
CA HIS A 3 28.57 -56.18 -34.68
C HIS A 3 27.51 -56.99 -33.90
N PHE A 4 26.21 -56.82 -34.16
CA PHE A 4 25.47 -57.79 -34.96
C PHE A 4 24.12 -57.27 -35.44
N VAL A 5 23.98 -57.26 -36.76
CA VAL A 5 22.74 -57.09 -37.52
C VAL A 5 22.03 -58.46 -37.57
N LYS A 6 20.71 -58.49 -37.51
CA LYS A 6 19.92 -59.51 -38.21
C LYS A 6 18.57 -58.93 -38.67
N LEU A 7 18.46 -58.91 -39.98
CA LEU A 7 17.26 -58.83 -40.80
C LEU A 7 16.40 -60.08 -40.63
N LEU A 8 15.07 -59.91 -40.69
CA LEU A 8 14.20 -60.93 -41.27
C LEU A 8 12.95 -60.26 -41.88
N ALA A 9 12.74 -60.58 -43.14
CA ALA A 9 11.74 -60.12 -44.06
C ALA A 9 10.46 -60.96 -44.01
N GLY A 10 9.37 -60.38 -44.42
CA GLY A 10 8.33 -61.03 -45.22
C GLY A 10 7.03 -61.42 -44.54
N LEU A 11 5.95 -60.73 -44.83
CA LEU A 11 4.87 -61.31 -45.66
C LEU A 11 3.73 -60.33 -45.83
N THR A 12 3.50 -59.90 -47.04
CA THR A 12 2.32 -59.10 -47.51
C THR A 12 1.07 -60.00 -47.52
N LEU A 13 -0.03 -59.50 -46.91
CA LEU A 13 -1.36 -60.02 -47.22
C LEU A 13 -2.29 -58.81 -47.43
N ALA A 14 -2.64 -58.56 -48.69
CA ALA A 14 -3.63 -57.57 -49.08
C ALA A 14 -5.05 -58.12 -48.83
N ILE A 15 -5.83 -57.53 -47.98
CA ILE A 15 -7.30 -57.68 -47.90
C ILE A 15 -7.94 -56.34 -48.16
N SER A 16 -8.51 -56.25 -49.36
CA SER A 16 -9.39 -55.11 -49.73
C SER A 16 -10.74 -55.28 -49.01
N LEU A 17 -11.09 -54.36 -48.13
CA LEU A 17 -12.46 -54.20 -47.64
C LEU A 17 -12.88 -52.74 -47.88
N ALA A 18 -13.83 -52.56 -48.78
CA ALA A 18 -14.55 -51.32 -48.94
C ALA A 18 -15.37 -51.07 -47.67
N ALA A 19 -15.09 -49.96 -47.03
CA ALA A 19 -15.92 -49.45 -45.92
C ALA A 19 -16.34 -48.01 -46.24
N CYS A 20 -17.63 -47.77 -46.19
CA CYS A 20 -18.29 -46.49 -46.31
C CYS A 20 -17.66 -45.47 -45.38
N SER A 21 -17.25 -44.34 -45.91
CA SER A 21 -16.86 -43.18 -45.14
C SER A 21 -18.11 -42.50 -44.60
N GLU A 22 -18.48 -42.75 -43.36
CA GLU A 22 -19.22 -41.77 -42.54
C GLU A 22 -18.19 -40.75 -42.05
N GLN A 23 -18.33 -39.52 -42.55
CA GLN A 23 -17.63 -38.40 -41.94
C GLN A 23 -18.26 -38.14 -40.58
N VAL A 24 -17.63 -38.64 -39.54
CA VAL A 24 -17.84 -38.13 -38.18
C VAL A 24 -17.10 -36.79 -38.11
N SER A 25 -17.84 -35.73 -38.09
CA SER A 25 -17.32 -34.41 -37.70
C SER A 25 -16.92 -34.49 -36.22
N ASP A 26 -15.65 -34.68 -35.95
CA ASP A 26 -15.07 -34.38 -34.65
C ASP A 26 -15.00 -32.88 -34.46
N GLU A 27 -16.14 -32.28 -34.16
CA GLU A 27 -16.13 -31.05 -33.35
C GLU A 27 -15.72 -31.46 -31.94
N PRO A 28 -14.63 -30.90 -31.40
CA PRO A 28 -14.32 -31.13 -29.99
C PRO A 28 -15.51 -30.60 -29.19
N ALA A 29 -16.22 -31.50 -28.51
CA ALA A 29 -17.24 -31.14 -27.57
C ALA A 29 -16.57 -30.14 -26.59
N ALA A 30 -17.08 -28.91 -26.50
CA ALA A 30 -16.72 -27.98 -25.46
C ALA A 30 -16.91 -28.72 -24.14
N VAL A 31 -15.84 -28.99 -23.45
CA VAL A 31 -15.89 -29.54 -22.10
C VAL A 31 -16.44 -28.40 -21.27
N ASP A 32 -17.74 -28.47 -21.00
CA ASP A 32 -18.44 -27.60 -20.06
C ASP A 32 -17.87 -27.96 -18.66
N THR A 33 -16.74 -27.34 -18.33
CA THR A 33 -16.12 -27.45 -17.01
C THR A 33 -16.78 -26.45 -16.07
N ALA A 34 -18.06 -26.69 -15.74
CA ALA A 34 -18.67 -26.00 -14.60
C ALA A 34 -17.78 -26.21 -13.37
N PRO A 35 -17.55 -25.15 -12.54
CA PRO A 35 -16.79 -25.29 -11.32
C PRO A 35 -17.30 -26.43 -10.46
N ALA A 36 -16.41 -27.14 -9.75
CA ALA A 36 -16.79 -28.28 -8.91
C ALA A 36 -17.61 -27.88 -7.68
N GLU A 37 -17.63 -26.59 -7.29
CA GLU A 37 -18.38 -25.98 -6.20
C GLU A 37 -19.19 -24.77 -6.71
N SER A 38 -20.26 -24.41 -6.05
CA SER A 38 -21.00 -23.16 -6.36
C SER A 38 -20.19 -21.93 -5.97
N ALA A 39 -20.57 -20.75 -6.51
CA ALA A 39 -19.90 -19.49 -6.14
C ALA A 39 -20.02 -19.18 -4.65
N GLU A 40 -21.17 -19.49 -4.03
CA GLU A 40 -21.40 -19.31 -2.59
C GLU A 40 -20.53 -20.25 -1.75
N GLU A 41 -20.41 -21.53 -2.15
CA GLU A 41 -19.54 -22.51 -1.51
C GLU A 41 -18.07 -22.08 -1.62
N PHE A 42 -17.65 -21.61 -2.81
CA PHE A 42 -16.31 -21.04 -3.04
C PHE A 42 -16.04 -19.87 -2.10
N VAL A 43 -16.92 -18.87 -2.04
CA VAL A 43 -16.79 -17.69 -1.14
C VAL A 43 -16.75 -18.11 0.33
N ALA A 44 -17.58 -19.10 0.74
CA ALA A 44 -17.57 -19.61 2.10
C ALA A 44 -16.22 -20.28 2.46
N ARG A 45 -15.68 -21.10 1.55
CA ARG A 45 -14.36 -21.71 1.70
C ARG A 45 -13.25 -20.65 1.77
N VAL A 46 -13.24 -19.68 0.86
CA VAL A 46 -12.26 -18.58 0.83
C VAL A 46 -12.28 -17.79 2.14
N ASN A 47 -13.46 -17.45 2.67
CA ASN A 47 -13.58 -16.78 3.96
C ASN A 47 -13.03 -17.64 5.13
N ALA A 48 -13.20 -18.96 5.10
CA ALA A 48 -12.65 -19.84 6.12
C ALA A 48 -11.11 -19.90 6.06
N GLU A 49 -10.56 -20.07 4.86
CA GLU A 49 -9.11 -20.10 4.61
C GLU A 49 -8.45 -18.78 4.96
N LEU A 50 -9.05 -17.64 4.54
CA LEU A 50 -8.56 -16.30 4.83
C LEU A 50 -8.50 -16.00 6.33
N ARG A 51 -9.46 -16.52 7.11
CA ARG A 51 -9.46 -16.37 8.57
C ARG A 51 -8.24 -17.04 9.22
N GLU A 52 -7.84 -18.21 8.74
CA GLU A 52 -6.67 -18.92 9.28
C GLU A 52 -5.36 -18.30 8.80
N LEU A 53 -5.22 -18.05 7.50
CA LEU A 53 -4.02 -17.44 6.92
C LEU A 53 -3.81 -16.00 7.38
N GLY A 54 -4.91 -15.22 7.52
CA GLY A 54 -4.87 -13.86 8.03
C GLY A 54 -4.26 -13.79 9.42
N ARG A 55 -4.70 -14.67 10.33
CA ARG A 55 -4.13 -14.74 11.69
C ARG A 55 -2.62 -15.04 11.69
N GLU A 56 -2.18 -15.92 10.80
CA GLU A 56 -0.77 -16.28 10.71
C GLU A 56 0.07 -15.11 10.21
N ILE A 57 -0.33 -14.48 9.11
CA ILE A 57 0.42 -13.38 8.52
C ILE A 57 0.42 -12.13 9.42
N GLU A 58 -0.72 -11.78 10.01
CA GLU A 58 -0.83 -10.67 10.96
C GLU A 58 0.12 -10.87 12.16
N ALA A 59 0.13 -12.06 12.75
CA ALA A 59 1.01 -12.38 13.87
C ALA A 59 2.50 -12.34 13.48
N ALA A 60 2.86 -12.89 12.31
CA ALA A 60 4.24 -12.90 11.82
C ALA A 60 4.74 -11.48 11.53
N GLN A 61 3.91 -10.63 10.90
CA GLN A 61 4.25 -9.24 10.60
C GLN A 61 4.32 -8.38 11.87
N TRP A 62 3.41 -8.59 12.82
CA TRP A 62 3.48 -7.91 14.13
C TRP A 62 4.80 -8.21 14.86
N VAL A 63 5.16 -9.50 14.95
CA VAL A 63 6.42 -9.91 15.57
C VAL A 63 7.61 -9.34 14.81
N ARG A 64 7.59 -9.37 13.47
CA ARG A 64 8.65 -8.78 12.64
C ARG A 64 8.82 -7.28 12.89
N SER A 65 7.73 -6.54 13.01
CA SER A 65 7.77 -5.08 13.21
C SER A 65 8.16 -4.67 14.63
N THR A 66 7.83 -5.49 15.63
CA THR A 66 8.06 -5.18 17.06
C THR A 66 9.25 -5.89 17.66
N TYR A 67 9.90 -6.78 16.93
CA TYR A 67 11.11 -7.51 17.33
C TYR A 67 11.92 -7.90 16.08
N ILE A 68 12.74 -6.98 15.61
CA ILE A 68 13.47 -7.12 14.35
C ILE A 68 14.70 -7.99 14.52
N THR A 69 14.68 -9.20 13.95
CA THR A 69 15.82 -10.12 13.91
C THR A 69 15.85 -10.87 12.57
N VAL A 70 16.93 -11.57 12.28
CA VAL A 70 17.01 -12.47 11.13
C VAL A 70 15.93 -13.55 11.21
N ASP A 71 15.68 -14.10 12.39
CA ASP A 71 14.71 -15.18 12.58
C ASP A 71 13.28 -14.70 12.36
N THR A 72 12.92 -13.51 12.88
CA THR A 72 11.58 -12.93 12.65
C THR A 72 11.38 -12.55 11.18
N ALA A 73 12.43 -12.15 10.46
CA ALA A 73 12.36 -11.94 9.02
C ALA A 73 12.05 -13.25 8.27
N VAL A 74 12.69 -14.37 8.64
CA VAL A 74 12.40 -15.69 8.04
C VAL A 74 10.94 -16.09 8.26
N LEU A 75 10.42 -15.91 9.49
CA LEU A 75 9.04 -16.25 9.81
C LEU A 75 8.04 -15.38 9.01
N ALA A 76 8.27 -14.07 8.97
CA ALA A 76 7.40 -13.15 8.23
C ALA A 76 7.42 -13.42 6.73
N THR A 77 8.61 -13.66 6.15
CA THR A 77 8.75 -14.01 4.73
C THR A 77 7.99 -15.29 4.40
N ALA A 78 8.15 -16.34 5.21
CA ALA A 78 7.47 -17.61 4.98
C ALA A 78 5.94 -17.49 5.06
N ALA A 79 5.41 -16.69 5.99
CA ALA A 79 3.98 -16.42 6.10
C ALA A 79 3.46 -15.61 4.89
N SER A 80 4.21 -14.59 4.46
CA SER A 80 3.88 -13.77 3.29
C SER A 80 3.87 -14.58 2.00
N GLU A 81 4.85 -15.47 1.80
CA GLU A 81 4.90 -16.37 0.62
C GLU A 81 3.71 -17.32 0.57
N ARG A 82 3.31 -17.91 1.70
CA ARG A 82 2.11 -18.77 1.78
C ARG A 82 0.84 -18.00 1.43
N TYR A 83 0.68 -16.81 1.99
CA TYR A 83 -0.47 -15.96 1.71
C TYR A 83 -0.50 -15.55 0.23
N ALA A 84 0.60 -15.06 -0.32
CA ALA A 84 0.68 -14.63 -1.71
C ALA A 84 0.39 -15.76 -2.70
N LYS A 85 0.91 -16.98 -2.43
CA LYS A 85 0.60 -18.16 -3.21
C LYS A 85 -0.89 -18.48 -3.17
N TRP A 86 -1.46 -18.60 -1.96
CA TRP A 86 -2.87 -18.88 -1.77
C TRP A 86 -3.76 -17.83 -2.47
N HIS A 87 -3.46 -16.55 -2.31
CA HIS A 87 -4.21 -15.46 -2.92
C HIS A 87 -4.20 -15.57 -4.45
N SER A 88 -3.01 -15.74 -5.05
CA SER A 88 -2.86 -15.87 -6.50
C SER A 88 -3.65 -17.07 -7.05
N GLU A 89 -3.56 -18.25 -6.41
CA GLU A 89 -4.28 -19.45 -6.81
C GLU A 89 -5.81 -19.28 -6.64
N THR A 90 -6.25 -18.64 -5.58
CA THR A 90 -7.67 -18.42 -5.27
C THR A 90 -8.29 -17.41 -6.24
N VAL A 91 -7.57 -16.33 -6.56
CA VAL A 91 -8.01 -15.36 -7.57
C VAL A 91 -8.19 -16.01 -8.94
N GLN A 92 -7.26 -16.88 -9.36
CA GLN A 92 -7.40 -17.61 -10.62
C GLN A 92 -8.64 -18.53 -10.64
N GLN A 93 -8.96 -19.18 -9.51
CA GLN A 93 -10.19 -19.98 -9.39
C GLN A 93 -11.44 -19.09 -9.46
N ALA A 94 -11.41 -17.88 -8.88
CA ALA A 94 -12.52 -16.93 -8.88
C ALA A 94 -12.93 -16.49 -10.30
N LEU A 95 -12.03 -16.52 -11.28
CA LEU A 95 -12.33 -16.15 -12.67
C LEU A 95 -13.40 -17.04 -13.30
N ALA A 96 -13.54 -18.30 -12.87
CA ALA A 96 -14.56 -19.22 -13.36
C ALA A 96 -16.00 -18.76 -13.05
N TYR A 97 -16.18 -17.81 -12.13
CA TYR A 97 -17.49 -17.28 -11.72
C TYR A 97 -17.83 -15.92 -12.34
N ASN A 98 -16.95 -15.36 -13.20
CA ASN A 98 -17.11 -13.99 -13.71
C ASN A 98 -18.43 -13.80 -14.49
N ASP A 99 -18.78 -14.74 -15.36
CA ASP A 99 -19.91 -14.64 -16.27
C ASP A 99 -21.22 -15.22 -15.70
N LEU A 100 -21.21 -15.67 -14.44
CA LEU A 100 -22.38 -16.23 -13.79
C LEU A 100 -23.31 -15.12 -13.27
N ASP A 101 -24.61 -15.37 -13.29
CA ASP A 101 -25.61 -14.52 -12.61
C ASP A 101 -25.62 -14.88 -11.12
N LEU A 102 -25.04 -14.02 -10.29
CA LEU A 102 -24.82 -14.25 -8.86
C LEU A 102 -25.59 -13.21 -8.04
N ASP A 103 -25.93 -13.58 -6.81
CA ASP A 103 -26.43 -12.59 -5.86
C ASP A 103 -25.41 -11.49 -5.59
N PRO A 104 -25.85 -10.26 -5.21
CA PRO A 104 -24.96 -9.11 -5.05
C PRO A 104 -23.84 -9.31 -4.01
N ALA A 105 -24.08 -10.06 -2.93
CA ALA A 105 -23.08 -10.27 -1.90
C ALA A 105 -21.97 -11.22 -2.38
N THR A 106 -22.33 -12.32 -3.04
CA THR A 106 -21.38 -13.26 -3.63
C THR A 106 -20.55 -12.57 -4.73
N ARG A 107 -21.19 -11.81 -5.61
CA ARG A 107 -20.49 -11.00 -6.63
C ARG A 107 -19.47 -10.05 -5.98
N ARG A 108 -19.91 -9.28 -4.97
CA ARG A 108 -19.04 -8.34 -4.26
C ARG A 108 -17.87 -9.03 -3.58
N ALA A 109 -18.07 -10.19 -2.96
CA ALA A 109 -17.00 -10.96 -2.33
C ALA A 109 -15.93 -11.40 -3.34
N LEU A 110 -16.34 -11.87 -4.54
CA LEU A 110 -15.42 -12.22 -5.62
C LEU A 110 -14.66 -11.01 -6.16
N ASP A 111 -15.31 -9.85 -6.27
CA ASP A 111 -14.66 -8.63 -6.73
C ASP A 111 -13.65 -8.12 -5.69
N LEU A 112 -13.97 -8.13 -4.40
CA LEU A 112 -13.04 -7.79 -3.32
C LEU A 112 -11.82 -8.73 -3.28
N LEU A 113 -12.02 -10.03 -3.51
CA LEU A 113 -10.93 -10.99 -3.62
C LEU A 113 -9.97 -10.63 -4.76
N LYS A 114 -10.48 -10.29 -5.94
CA LYS A 114 -9.68 -9.89 -7.11
C LYS A 114 -8.93 -8.58 -6.89
N LEU A 115 -9.57 -7.63 -6.17
CA LEU A 115 -9.01 -6.32 -5.84
C LEU A 115 -8.06 -6.34 -4.63
N GLY A 116 -7.93 -7.46 -3.94
CA GLY A 116 -7.11 -7.62 -2.73
C GLY A 116 -5.58 -7.54 -2.95
N THR A 117 -5.12 -7.08 -4.12
CA THR A 117 -3.69 -6.85 -4.41
C THR A 117 -3.49 -5.52 -5.13
N SER A 118 -2.44 -4.79 -4.75
CA SER A 118 -2.05 -3.53 -5.43
C SER A 118 -1.25 -3.75 -6.72
N ALA A 119 -0.64 -4.94 -6.90
CA ALA A 119 0.14 -5.30 -8.07
C ALA A 119 -0.22 -6.72 -8.52
N PRO A 120 -1.28 -6.87 -9.34
CA PRO A 120 -1.71 -8.18 -9.81
C PRO A 120 -0.62 -8.84 -10.66
N SER A 121 -0.34 -10.10 -10.36
CA SER A 121 0.71 -10.85 -11.05
C SER A 121 0.14 -11.57 -12.27
N PRO A 122 0.88 -11.61 -13.40
CA PRO A 122 0.52 -12.46 -14.53
C PRO A 122 0.45 -13.95 -14.14
N SER A 123 -0.38 -14.71 -14.82
CA SER A 123 -0.48 -16.18 -14.64
C SER A 123 0.77 -16.94 -15.05
N ASP A 124 1.59 -16.37 -15.95
CA ASP A 124 2.90 -16.93 -16.33
C ASP A 124 3.88 -16.92 -15.16
N ALA A 125 4.43 -18.08 -14.81
CA ALA A 125 5.28 -18.24 -13.64
C ALA A 125 6.61 -17.47 -13.73
N ALA A 126 7.18 -17.31 -14.93
CA ALA A 126 8.43 -16.55 -15.11
C ALA A 126 8.19 -15.06 -14.95
N LYS A 127 7.11 -14.53 -15.52
CA LYS A 127 6.70 -13.12 -15.38
C LYS A 127 6.31 -12.78 -13.95
N ARG A 128 5.61 -13.67 -13.26
CA ARG A 128 5.26 -13.51 -11.84
C ARG A 128 6.51 -13.41 -10.96
N LYS A 129 7.50 -14.28 -11.22
CA LYS A 129 8.79 -14.21 -10.53
C LYS A 129 9.55 -12.91 -10.86
N GLU A 130 9.52 -12.50 -12.13
CA GLU A 130 10.15 -11.26 -12.57
C GLU A 130 9.53 -10.06 -11.84
N LEU A 131 8.19 -9.95 -11.76
CA LEU A 131 7.47 -8.90 -11.05
C LEU A 131 7.91 -8.80 -9.57
N ALA A 132 7.92 -9.94 -8.87
CA ALA A 132 8.35 -10.00 -7.48
C ALA A 132 9.83 -9.59 -7.31
N THR A 133 10.70 -10.00 -8.22
CA THR A 133 12.12 -9.64 -8.21
C THR A 133 12.30 -8.14 -8.41
N LEU A 134 11.59 -7.54 -9.38
CA LEU A 134 11.65 -6.11 -9.64
C LEU A 134 11.18 -5.28 -8.43
N ALA A 135 10.09 -5.69 -7.77
CA ALA A 135 9.61 -5.05 -6.56
C ALA A 135 10.67 -5.06 -5.44
N THR A 136 11.23 -6.24 -5.15
CA THR A 136 12.26 -6.41 -4.13
C THR A 136 13.55 -5.64 -4.46
N ASP A 137 13.97 -5.62 -5.72
CA ASP A 137 15.14 -4.87 -6.17
C ASP A 137 14.96 -3.36 -5.97
N MET A 138 13.79 -2.83 -6.36
CA MET A 138 13.50 -1.39 -6.20
C MET A 138 13.40 -1.00 -4.73
N GLU A 139 12.74 -1.82 -3.91
CA GLU A 139 12.69 -1.63 -2.46
C GLU A 139 14.10 -1.64 -1.85
N GLY A 140 14.94 -2.58 -2.27
CA GLY A 140 16.35 -2.65 -1.84
C GLY A 140 17.13 -1.38 -2.22
N ILE A 141 17.02 -0.90 -3.46
CA ILE A 141 17.68 0.34 -3.91
C ILE A 141 17.21 1.54 -3.09
N TYR A 142 15.90 1.65 -2.85
CA TYR A 142 15.32 2.78 -2.10
C TYR A 142 15.75 2.77 -0.64
N ASN A 143 15.62 1.62 0.04
CA ASN A 143 15.87 1.50 1.48
C ASN A 143 17.34 1.56 1.87
N THR A 144 18.24 1.16 0.96
CA THR A 144 19.70 1.22 1.21
C THR A 144 20.38 2.40 0.51
N GLY A 145 19.61 3.16 -0.27
CA GLY A 145 20.11 4.28 -1.04
C GLY A 145 20.66 5.39 -0.15
N GLN A 146 21.79 5.93 -0.55
CA GLN A 146 22.43 7.07 0.09
C GLN A 146 22.84 8.09 -0.97
N TYR A 147 22.72 9.35 -0.64
CA TYR A 147 23.34 10.42 -1.37
C TYR A 147 24.68 10.78 -0.69
N CYS A 148 25.79 10.64 -1.41
CA CYS A 148 27.10 11.01 -0.91
C CYS A 148 27.52 12.35 -1.54
N ARG A 149 27.80 13.33 -0.70
CA ARG A 149 28.25 14.68 -1.07
C ARG A 149 29.74 14.68 -1.44
N ASP A 150 30.18 15.75 -2.07
CA ASP A 150 31.58 15.92 -2.51
C ASP A 150 32.57 15.92 -1.33
N ASP A 151 32.13 16.30 -0.12
CA ASP A 151 32.93 16.26 1.10
C ASP A 151 33.08 14.84 1.72
N GLY A 152 32.41 13.85 1.12
CA GLY A 152 32.43 12.45 1.54
C GLY A 152 31.34 12.07 2.54
N GLU A 153 30.48 13.00 2.97
CA GLU A 153 29.33 12.69 3.81
C GLU A 153 28.25 11.96 3.01
N CYS A 154 27.80 10.78 3.49
CA CYS A 154 26.74 10.01 2.87
C CYS A 154 25.47 10.05 3.75
N LEU A 155 24.33 10.39 3.17
CA LEU A 155 23.06 10.65 3.83
C LEU A 155 21.97 9.73 3.28
N TYR A 156 21.18 9.15 4.17
CA TYR A 156 19.94 8.46 3.82
C TYR A 156 18.80 9.45 3.53
N GLY A 157 17.70 8.96 2.93
CA GLY A 157 16.53 9.80 2.68
C GLY A 157 15.98 10.47 3.93
N SER A 158 15.92 9.76 5.07
CA SER A 158 15.50 10.31 6.37
C SER A 158 16.39 11.43 6.90
N ASP A 159 17.72 11.32 6.69
CA ASP A 159 18.66 12.37 7.10
C ASP A 159 18.45 13.62 6.27
N LEU A 160 18.23 13.45 4.96
CA LEU A 160 17.96 14.54 4.03
C LEU A 160 16.63 15.24 4.34
N GLU A 161 15.57 14.50 4.64
CA GLU A 161 14.28 15.06 5.04
C GLU A 161 14.40 15.90 6.32
N GLN A 162 15.09 15.38 7.33
CA GLN A 162 15.33 16.10 8.58
C GLN A 162 16.11 17.41 8.33
N ARG A 163 17.11 17.39 7.47
CA ARG A 163 17.88 18.58 7.11
C ARG A 163 17.04 19.58 6.30
N MET A 164 16.28 19.12 5.32
CA MET A 164 15.40 19.97 4.52
C MET A 164 14.34 20.70 5.36
N ALA A 165 13.83 20.08 6.42
CA ALA A 165 12.86 20.68 7.32
C ALA A 165 13.37 22.00 7.98
N THR A 166 14.66 22.11 8.22
CA THR A 166 15.30 23.22 8.93
C THR A 166 16.22 24.09 8.10
N ALA A 167 16.74 23.56 6.99
CA ALA A 167 17.61 24.31 6.09
C ALA A 167 16.86 25.46 5.41
N ARG A 168 17.57 26.59 5.18
CA ARG A 168 17.03 27.77 4.54
C ARG A 168 17.96 28.30 3.42
N ASP A 169 19.12 27.69 3.22
CA ASP A 169 19.99 28.02 2.11
C ASP A 169 19.47 27.37 0.81
N TYR A 170 19.37 28.17 -0.25
CA TYR A 170 18.82 27.72 -1.54
C TYR A 170 19.63 26.60 -2.17
N ASP A 171 20.95 26.74 -2.20
CA ASP A 171 21.83 25.81 -2.89
C ASP A 171 21.98 24.51 -2.09
N GLU A 172 21.96 24.59 -0.76
CA GLU A 172 21.94 23.43 0.12
C GLU A 172 20.64 22.62 -0.04
N LEU A 173 19.48 23.28 -0.05
CA LEU A 173 18.19 22.61 -0.31
C LEU A 173 18.14 21.94 -1.68
N LEU A 174 18.70 22.61 -2.70
CA LEU A 174 18.79 22.06 -4.06
C LEU A 174 19.72 20.84 -4.11
N ASP A 175 20.84 20.88 -3.40
CA ASP A 175 21.78 19.76 -3.28
C ASP A 175 21.10 18.53 -2.67
N TYR A 176 20.44 18.68 -1.53
CA TYR A 176 19.70 17.59 -0.88
C TYR A 176 18.60 17.00 -1.77
N TRP A 177 17.79 17.88 -2.36
CA TRP A 177 16.68 17.46 -3.23
C TRP A 177 17.15 16.73 -4.49
N SER A 178 18.18 17.26 -5.15
CA SER A 178 18.76 16.67 -6.38
C SER A 178 19.52 15.40 -6.07
N GLY A 179 20.28 15.39 -4.97
CA GLY A 179 21.07 14.26 -4.51
C GLY A 179 20.21 13.03 -4.25
N TRP A 180 19.09 13.17 -3.54
CA TRP A 180 18.18 12.06 -3.31
C TRP A 180 17.60 11.49 -4.62
N ARG A 181 17.28 12.31 -5.61
CA ARG A 181 16.78 11.86 -6.91
C ARG A 181 17.77 11.02 -7.71
N SER A 182 19.06 11.15 -7.44
CA SER A 182 20.07 10.29 -8.05
C SER A 182 19.93 8.82 -7.61
N VAL A 183 19.43 8.57 -6.39
CA VAL A 183 19.15 7.22 -5.87
C VAL A 183 18.04 6.54 -6.67
N ALA A 184 17.04 7.30 -7.11
CA ALA A 184 15.92 6.76 -7.88
C ALA A 184 16.25 6.46 -9.35
N ALA A 185 17.29 7.07 -9.91
CA ALA A 185 17.62 6.93 -11.32
C ALA A 185 17.78 5.47 -11.80
N PRO A 186 18.45 4.57 -11.05
CA PRO A 186 18.57 3.15 -11.42
C PRO A 186 17.26 2.36 -11.38
N MET A 187 16.23 2.89 -10.72
CA MET A 187 14.93 2.20 -10.60
C MET A 187 14.03 2.44 -11.82
N ARG A 188 14.29 3.45 -12.64
CA ARG A 188 13.37 3.88 -13.70
C ARG A 188 12.96 2.76 -14.66
N ASP A 189 13.92 2.04 -15.20
CA ASP A 189 13.64 0.96 -16.15
C ASP A 189 13.01 -0.25 -15.46
N LYS A 190 13.41 -0.52 -14.23
CA LYS A 190 12.78 -1.55 -13.38
C LYS A 190 11.32 -1.21 -13.11
N TYR A 191 11.02 0.03 -12.79
CA TYR A 191 9.64 0.50 -12.54
C TYR A 191 8.78 0.43 -13.80
N ALA A 192 9.32 0.85 -14.95
CA ALA A 192 8.62 0.71 -16.22
C ALA A 192 8.24 -0.75 -16.51
N ARG A 193 9.18 -1.67 -16.34
CA ARG A 193 8.93 -3.11 -16.53
C ARG A 193 7.97 -3.68 -15.49
N PHE A 194 8.06 -3.24 -14.24
CA PHE A 194 7.10 -3.59 -13.18
C PHE A 194 5.67 -3.20 -13.57
N VAL A 195 5.47 -1.98 -14.06
CA VAL A 195 4.16 -1.48 -14.51
C VAL A 195 3.61 -2.30 -15.69
N GLU A 196 4.46 -2.67 -16.67
CA GLU A 196 4.05 -3.53 -17.78
C GLU A 196 3.51 -4.87 -17.30
N LEU A 197 4.24 -5.53 -16.39
CA LEU A 197 3.85 -6.83 -15.84
C LEU A 197 2.60 -6.73 -14.98
N ALA A 198 2.48 -5.69 -14.15
CA ALA A 198 1.29 -5.48 -13.34
C ALA A 198 0.05 -5.18 -14.21
N ASN A 199 0.22 -4.43 -15.31
CA ASN A 199 -0.87 -4.19 -16.27
C ASN A 199 -1.29 -5.50 -16.99
N GLU A 200 -0.34 -6.38 -17.31
CA GLU A 200 -0.66 -7.70 -17.85
C GLU A 200 -1.49 -8.52 -16.85
N GLY A 201 -1.07 -8.55 -15.57
CA GLY A 201 -1.84 -9.20 -14.52
C GLY A 201 -3.25 -8.62 -14.35
N ALA A 202 -3.40 -7.29 -14.40
CA ALA A 202 -4.71 -6.64 -14.34
C ALA A 202 -5.60 -7.01 -15.55
N ALA A 203 -5.02 -7.13 -16.75
CA ALA A 203 -5.74 -7.55 -17.93
C ALA A 203 -6.26 -8.99 -17.83
N GLU A 204 -5.49 -9.90 -17.24
CA GLU A 204 -5.94 -11.28 -16.95
C GLU A 204 -7.11 -11.32 -15.96
N LEU A 205 -7.26 -10.31 -15.10
CA LEU A 205 -8.38 -10.15 -14.17
C LEU A 205 -9.59 -9.44 -14.79
N GLY A 206 -9.50 -9.00 -16.07
CA GLY A 206 -10.58 -8.34 -16.80
C GLY A 206 -10.56 -6.80 -16.73
N TYR A 207 -9.51 -6.19 -16.23
CA TYR A 207 -9.33 -4.73 -16.21
C TYR A 207 -8.44 -4.27 -17.38
N ALA A 208 -8.66 -3.05 -17.89
CA ALA A 208 -7.83 -2.53 -18.97
C ALA A 208 -6.38 -2.25 -18.53
N ASN A 209 -6.16 -1.95 -17.26
CA ASN A 209 -4.85 -1.72 -16.63
C ASN A 209 -4.99 -1.64 -15.09
N VAL A 210 -3.87 -1.60 -14.40
CA VAL A 210 -3.81 -1.46 -12.92
C VAL A 210 -4.54 -0.20 -12.44
N GLY A 211 -4.43 0.92 -13.15
CA GLY A 211 -5.10 2.16 -12.75
C GLY A 211 -6.64 2.07 -12.83
N GLU A 212 -7.19 1.33 -13.79
CA GLU A 212 -8.62 1.03 -13.83
C GLU A 212 -9.01 0.08 -12.68
N MET A 213 -8.23 -0.97 -12.46
CA MET A 213 -8.42 -1.90 -11.34
C MET A 213 -8.49 -1.17 -10.00
N TRP A 214 -7.54 -0.29 -9.71
CA TRP A 214 -7.52 0.49 -8.45
C TRP A 214 -8.77 1.37 -8.31
N ARG A 215 -9.17 2.09 -9.37
CA ARG A 215 -10.38 2.93 -9.33
C ARG A 215 -11.68 2.13 -9.22
N SER A 216 -11.69 0.87 -9.65
CA SER A 216 -12.87 -0.02 -9.55
C SER A 216 -13.18 -0.41 -8.09
N ASN A 217 -12.24 -0.18 -7.15
CA ASN A 217 -12.46 -0.47 -5.73
C ASN A 217 -13.35 0.57 -5.00
N TYR A 218 -13.78 1.65 -5.68
CA TYR A 218 -14.50 2.77 -5.04
C TYR A 218 -16.03 2.72 -5.16
N ASP A 219 -16.65 1.55 -5.40
CA ASP A 219 -18.09 1.38 -5.56
C ASP A 219 -18.72 2.29 -6.63
N MET A 220 -17.93 2.69 -7.59
CA MET A 220 -18.32 3.45 -8.78
C MET A 220 -17.45 3.03 -9.95
N ASN A 221 -17.89 3.32 -11.18
CA ASN A 221 -17.03 3.04 -12.33
C ASN A 221 -15.79 3.98 -12.33
N PRO A 222 -14.67 3.57 -12.96
CA PRO A 222 -13.44 4.34 -12.97
C PRO A 222 -13.55 5.76 -13.52
N ALA A 223 -14.47 6.00 -14.46
CA ALA A 223 -14.72 7.34 -15.03
C ALA A 223 -15.48 8.24 -14.04
N GLU A 224 -16.44 7.68 -13.30
CA GLU A 224 -17.15 8.40 -12.22
C GLU A 224 -16.19 8.78 -11.10
N PHE A 225 -15.30 7.88 -10.66
CA PHE A 225 -14.27 8.20 -9.69
C PHE A 225 -13.38 9.36 -10.14
N GLN A 226 -12.95 9.34 -11.42
CA GLN A 226 -12.15 10.42 -11.98
C GLN A 226 -12.93 11.76 -12.01
N ALA A 227 -14.22 11.73 -12.34
CA ALA A 227 -15.07 12.92 -12.36
C ALA A 227 -15.29 13.49 -10.95
N VAL A 228 -15.50 12.63 -9.93
CA VAL A 228 -15.60 13.05 -8.53
C VAL A 228 -14.30 13.70 -8.07
N SER A 229 -13.15 13.09 -8.34
CA SER A 229 -11.84 13.63 -7.97
C SER A 229 -11.57 14.99 -8.63
N ALA A 230 -11.93 15.14 -9.92
CA ALA A 230 -11.81 16.42 -10.62
C ALA A 230 -12.73 17.50 -10.01
N THR A 231 -13.96 17.12 -9.67
CA THR A 231 -14.92 18.05 -9.02
C THR A 231 -14.40 18.52 -7.66
N LEU A 232 -13.88 17.62 -6.83
CA LEU A 232 -13.29 17.96 -5.53
C LEU A 232 -12.08 18.88 -5.69
N TRP A 233 -11.23 18.62 -6.68
CA TRP A 233 -10.13 19.52 -7.00
C TRP A 233 -10.61 20.91 -7.38
N ASP A 234 -11.58 21.04 -8.27
CA ASP A 234 -12.14 22.32 -8.68
C ASP A 234 -12.73 23.12 -7.52
N GLN A 235 -13.30 22.43 -6.51
CA GLN A 235 -13.84 23.06 -5.30
C GLN A 235 -12.75 23.60 -4.36
N VAL A 236 -11.62 22.92 -4.21
CA VAL A 236 -10.52 23.35 -3.33
C VAL A 236 -9.49 24.22 -4.03
N LYS A 237 -9.44 24.17 -5.37
CA LYS A 237 -8.45 24.89 -6.18
C LYS A 237 -8.38 26.39 -5.89
N PRO A 238 -9.46 27.15 -5.72
CA PRO A 238 -9.37 28.57 -5.41
C PRO A 238 -8.58 28.85 -4.12
N LEU A 239 -8.79 28.07 -3.06
CA LEU A 239 -8.02 28.21 -1.82
C LEU A 239 -6.55 27.83 -2.04
N TYR A 240 -6.31 26.75 -2.78
CA TYR A 240 -4.95 26.32 -3.11
C TYR A 240 -4.19 27.38 -3.94
N ASP A 241 -4.84 28.00 -4.92
CA ASP A 241 -4.23 29.04 -5.75
C ASP A 241 -3.82 30.26 -4.91
N GLU A 242 -4.66 30.70 -3.96
CA GLU A 242 -4.33 31.80 -3.05
C GLU A 242 -3.17 31.44 -2.10
N LEU A 243 -3.19 30.23 -1.53
CA LEU A 243 -2.08 29.74 -0.72
C LEU A 243 -0.79 29.67 -1.52
N HIS A 244 -0.85 29.12 -2.73
CA HIS A 244 0.31 29.01 -3.63
C HIS A 244 0.85 30.39 -4.02
N CYS A 245 -0.03 31.37 -4.24
CA CYS A 245 0.33 32.77 -4.51
C CYS A 245 1.08 33.39 -3.32
N HIS A 246 0.55 33.21 -2.10
CA HIS A 246 1.19 33.68 -0.86
C HIS A 246 2.57 33.07 -0.67
N VAL A 247 2.68 31.74 -0.79
CA VAL A 247 3.94 31.01 -0.64
C VAL A 247 4.97 31.48 -1.68
N ARG A 248 4.56 31.66 -2.94
CA ARG A 248 5.43 32.19 -4.00
C ARG A 248 5.97 33.58 -3.64
N ALA A 249 5.09 34.48 -3.18
CA ALA A 249 5.49 35.83 -2.80
C ALA A 249 6.52 35.81 -1.68
N LYS A 250 6.27 35.04 -0.62
CA LYS A 250 7.17 34.90 0.53
C LYS A 250 8.52 34.27 0.18
N LEU A 251 8.52 33.22 -0.62
CA LEU A 251 9.76 32.62 -1.14
C LEU A 251 10.51 33.59 -2.08
N GLY A 252 9.78 34.37 -2.88
CA GLY A 252 10.38 35.43 -3.71
C GLY A 252 11.01 36.55 -2.90
N GLU A 253 10.40 36.96 -1.77
CA GLU A 253 11.00 37.91 -0.80
C GLU A 253 12.29 37.34 -0.18
N THR A 254 12.31 36.03 0.11
CA THR A 254 13.44 35.36 0.77
C THR A 254 14.62 35.09 -0.18
N TYR A 255 14.33 34.52 -1.35
CA TYR A 255 15.34 34.00 -2.28
C TYR A 255 15.58 34.86 -3.52
N GLY A 256 14.74 35.84 -3.76
CA GLY A 256 14.80 36.74 -4.91
C GLY A 256 14.07 36.23 -6.15
N PRO A 257 13.68 37.15 -7.06
CA PRO A 257 12.87 36.85 -8.24
C PRO A 257 13.60 35.99 -9.29
N ASP A 258 14.91 35.99 -9.29
CA ASP A 258 15.72 35.16 -10.21
C ASP A 258 15.64 33.67 -9.84
N LYS A 259 15.51 33.36 -8.55
CA LYS A 259 15.40 31.99 -8.02
C LYS A 259 13.93 31.55 -7.91
N VAL A 260 13.01 32.44 -7.64
CA VAL A 260 11.57 32.18 -7.53
C VAL A 260 10.82 33.10 -8.52
N PRO A 261 10.69 32.68 -9.77
CA PRO A 261 10.05 33.51 -10.79
C PRO A 261 8.56 33.76 -10.48
N GLN A 262 8.08 34.94 -10.83
CA GLN A 262 6.66 35.29 -10.64
C GLN A 262 5.73 34.47 -11.53
N ASP A 263 6.23 34.04 -12.69
CA ASP A 263 5.54 33.15 -13.62
C ASP A 263 6.16 31.76 -13.59
N GLY A 264 5.34 30.73 -13.74
CA GLY A 264 5.79 29.33 -13.77
C GLY A 264 5.80 28.62 -12.40
N PRO A 265 6.36 27.43 -12.27
CA PRO A 265 6.37 26.65 -11.06
C PRO A 265 7.32 27.21 -10.00
N ILE A 266 7.00 27.01 -8.72
CA ILE A 266 7.94 27.24 -7.63
C ILE A 266 8.97 26.10 -7.65
N PRO A 267 10.28 26.38 -7.44
CA PRO A 267 11.29 25.33 -7.32
C PRO A 267 10.94 24.34 -6.20
N ALA A 268 10.84 23.06 -6.54
CA ALA A 268 10.33 22.03 -5.66
C ALA A 268 11.10 21.87 -4.34
N HIS A 269 12.43 22.08 -4.37
CA HIS A 269 13.30 21.99 -3.18
C HIS A 269 13.00 23.08 -2.12
N LEU A 270 12.24 24.11 -2.46
CA LEU A 270 11.82 25.18 -1.54
C LEU A 270 10.46 24.90 -0.86
N LEU A 271 9.81 23.78 -1.18
CA LEU A 271 8.44 23.48 -0.74
C LEU A 271 8.38 22.50 0.43
N GLY A 272 9.20 22.74 1.44
CA GLY A 272 9.08 22.22 2.80
C GLY A 272 9.68 20.84 3.03
N ASN A 273 9.37 19.85 2.21
CA ASN A 273 9.92 18.50 2.34
C ASN A 273 10.44 17.94 1.01
N MET A 274 11.05 16.77 1.05
CA MET A 274 11.62 16.08 -0.11
C MET A 274 10.61 15.93 -1.27
N TRP A 275 9.32 15.77 -0.96
CA TRP A 275 8.24 15.52 -1.92
C TRP A 275 7.44 16.77 -2.28
N SER A 276 7.78 17.93 -1.72
CA SER A 276 7.13 19.22 -1.98
C SER A 276 5.63 19.26 -1.65
N GLN A 277 5.18 18.42 -0.74
CA GLN A 277 3.76 18.19 -0.43
C GLN A 277 3.37 18.64 0.98
N GLN A 278 4.34 18.91 1.87
CA GLN A 278 4.11 19.37 3.24
C GLN A 278 4.88 20.67 3.47
N TRP A 279 4.14 21.77 3.56
CA TRP A 279 4.72 23.11 3.66
C TRP A 279 4.75 23.64 5.10
N GLY A 280 4.34 22.85 6.09
CA GLY A 280 4.32 23.24 7.50
C GLY A 280 5.67 23.66 8.06
N THR A 281 6.76 23.05 7.58
CA THR A 281 8.14 23.41 7.96
C THR A 281 8.58 24.80 7.48
N LEU A 282 7.80 25.43 6.60
CA LEU A 282 8.06 26.80 6.10
C LEU A 282 7.30 27.87 6.86
N TYR A 283 6.55 27.52 7.91
CA TYR A 283 5.65 28.46 8.58
C TYR A 283 6.36 29.73 9.05
N ASP A 284 7.59 29.65 9.53
CA ASP A 284 8.44 30.77 9.92
C ASP A 284 8.66 31.80 8.80
N LEU A 285 8.69 31.37 7.55
CA LEU A 285 8.79 32.23 6.36
C LEU A 285 7.42 32.73 5.88
N MET A 286 6.35 32.00 6.20
CA MET A 286 5.00 32.19 5.65
C MET A 286 4.07 32.92 6.60
N GLU A 287 4.46 33.14 7.88
CA GLU A 287 3.60 33.71 8.90
C GLU A 287 3.00 35.06 8.43
N PRO A 288 1.64 35.14 8.28
CA PRO A 288 1.00 36.33 7.71
C PRO A 288 0.93 37.52 8.71
N TYR A 289 0.96 37.20 10.01
CA TYR A 289 0.79 38.18 11.09
C TYR A 289 1.82 37.94 12.21
N PRO A 290 3.10 38.34 12.03
CA PRO A 290 4.15 38.08 13.00
C PRO A 290 3.79 38.64 14.41
N GLY A 291 3.99 37.77 15.42
CA GLY A 291 3.72 38.13 16.83
C GLY A 291 2.27 37.99 17.29
N VAL A 292 1.37 37.46 16.48
CA VAL A 292 0.10 36.95 16.96
C VAL A 292 0.39 35.61 17.65
N GLY A 293 0.03 35.49 18.93
CA GLY A 293 0.38 34.33 19.75
C GLY A 293 0.02 32.99 19.12
N ASP A 294 0.95 32.09 19.15
CA ASP A 294 0.79 30.71 18.68
C ASP A 294 0.38 29.78 19.83
N ILE A 295 -0.32 28.70 19.48
CA ILE A 295 -0.62 27.60 20.43
C ILE A 295 0.52 26.60 20.34
N ASP A 296 1.52 26.75 21.22
CA ASP A 296 2.62 25.81 21.33
C ASP A 296 2.18 24.54 22.08
N VAL A 297 1.71 23.55 21.29
CA VAL A 297 1.26 22.26 21.80
C VAL A 297 2.45 21.46 22.34
N ASP A 298 3.60 21.50 21.66
CA ASP A 298 4.82 20.80 22.07
C ASP A 298 5.30 21.25 23.45
N ALA A 299 5.40 22.55 23.66
CA ALA A 299 5.76 23.10 24.97
C ALA A 299 4.73 22.72 26.03
N THR A 300 3.45 22.71 25.67
CA THR A 300 2.36 22.33 26.58
C THR A 300 2.44 20.87 26.99
N LEU A 301 2.67 19.94 26.04
CA LEU A 301 2.82 18.51 26.31
C LEU A 301 4.01 18.26 27.24
N LYS A 302 5.15 18.89 26.95
CA LYS A 302 6.38 18.78 27.76
C LYS A 302 6.18 19.40 29.16
N ALA A 303 5.57 20.57 29.28
CA ALA A 303 5.33 21.23 30.57
C ALA A 303 4.37 20.44 31.47
N LYS A 304 3.46 19.67 30.89
CA LYS A 304 2.54 18.78 31.60
C LYS A 304 3.11 17.37 31.82
N ASP A 305 4.34 17.10 31.37
CA ASP A 305 4.95 15.75 31.37
C ASP A 305 4.02 14.68 30.82
N TYR A 306 3.38 14.99 29.69
CA TYR A 306 2.34 14.14 29.09
C TYR A 306 2.97 12.88 28.52
N SER A 307 2.84 11.76 29.18
CA SER A 307 3.42 10.50 28.74
C SER A 307 2.82 10.01 27.41
N PRO A 308 3.52 9.16 26.64
CA PRO A 308 2.96 8.52 25.44
C PRO A 308 1.60 7.87 25.68
N LYS A 309 1.42 7.20 26.81
CA LYS A 309 0.18 6.55 27.17
C LYS A 309 -0.96 7.55 27.44
N GLU A 310 -0.66 8.70 28.00
CA GLU A 310 -1.64 9.78 28.23
C GLU A 310 -2.03 10.45 26.93
N MET A 311 -1.11 10.62 25.98
CA MET A 311 -1.41 11.09 24.63
C MET A 311 -2.39 10.14 23.92
N VAL A 312 -2.15 8.83 23.95
CA VAL A 312 -3.07 7.82 23.42
C VAL A 312 -4.41 7.82 24.16
N ARG A 313 -4.39 8.03 25.49
CA ARG A 313 -5.64 8.12 26.28
C ARG A 313 -6.46 9.36 25.91
N SER A 314 -5.82 10.46 25.56
CA SER A 314 -6.55 11.67 25.13
C SER A 314 -7.28 11.43 23.82
N ALA A 315 -6.64 10.74 22.86
CA ALA A 315 -7.27 10.34 21.60
C ALA A 315 -8.42 9.35 21.84
N GLU A 316 -8.25 8.32 22.69
CA GLU A 316 -9.35 7.44 23.08
C GLU A 316 -10.53 8.22 23.69
N ASN A 317 -10.26 9.17 24.57
CA ASN A 317 -11.30 9.99 25.18
C ASN A 317 -12.09 10.80 24.15
N PHE A 318 -11.41 11.29 23.12
CA PHE A 318 -12.06 11.98 22.03
C PHE A 318 -13.02 11.06 21.25
N TYR A 319 -12.57 9.88 20.80
CA TYR A 319 -13.42 8.91 20.14
C TYR A 319 -14.58 8.46 21.02
N ALA A 320 -14.36 8.27 22.33
CA ALA A 320 -15.41 7.96 23.29
C ALA A 320 -16.43 9.10 23.42
N SER A 321 -16.01 10.35 23.29
CA SER A 321 -16.92 11.51 23.31
C SER A 321 -17.84 11.57 22.10
N LEU A 322 -17.45 10.92 20.97
CA LEU A 322 -18.27 10.74 19.78
C LEU A 322 -19.24 9.55 19.90
N GLY A 323 -19.27 8.86 21.06
CA GLY A 323 -20.14 7.70 21.31
C GLY A 323 -19.52 6.34 20.93
N MET A 324 -18.24 6.30 20.55
CA MET A 324 -17.55 5.05 20.24
C MET A 324 -17.14 4.31 21.52
N PRO A 325 -17.16 2.96 21.54
CA PRO A 325 -16.81 2.20 22.74
C PRO A 325 -15.31 2.30 23.01
N ARG A 326 -14.92 2.38 24.29
CA ARG A 326 -13.52 2.42 24.69
C ARG A 326 -12.73 1.23 24.14
N LEU A 327 -11.43 1.44 23.97
CA LEU A 327 -10.51 0.41 23.53
C LEU A 327 -10.42 -0.71 24.58
N PRO A 328 -10.28 -1.98 24.14
CA PRO A 328 -10.21 -3.12 25.05
C PRO A 328 -8.88 -3.10 25.86
N ASP A 329 -8.86 -3.78 27.01
CA ASP A 329 -7.65 -3.88 27.83
C ASP A 329 -6.45 -4.46 27.05
N THR A 330 -6.72 -5.41 26.13
CA THR A 330 -5.71 -5.99 25.24
C THR A 330 -5.01 -4.97 24.35
N PHE A 331 -5.67 -3.88 23.96
CA PHE A 331 -5.03 -2.78 23.25
C PHE A 331 -3.90 -2.16 24.09
N TRP A 332 -4.19 -1.88 25.37
CA TRP A 332 -3.23 -1.25 26.27
C TRP A 332 -2.08 -2.18 26.71
N GLU A 333 -2.33 -3.48 26.69
CA GLU A 333 -1.36 -4.51 27.03
C GLU A 333 -0.42 -4.86 25.86
N ARG A 334 -0.92 -4.78 24.60
CA ARG A 334 -0.24 -5.34 23.44
C ARG A 334 0.29 -4.32 22.45
N SER A 335 -0.21 -3.08 22.51
CA SER A 335 0.32 -1.98 21.69
C SER A 335 1.72 -1.58 22.10
N GLN A 336 2.48 -1.02 21.17
CA GLN A 336 3.80 -0.46 21.41
C GLN A 336 3.76 1.06 21.29
N PHE A 337 3.99 1.78 22.40
CA PHE A 337 3.91 3.25 22.47
C PHE A 337 5.27 3.94 22.54
N SER A 338 6.35 3.20 22.71
CA SER A 338 7.70 3.77 22.84
C SER A 338 8.75 2.79 22.33
N ARG A 339 9.91 3.32 21.93
CA ARG A 339 11.03 2.48 21.50
C ARG A 339 11.55 1.67 22.69
N PRO A 340 11.55 0.33 22.62
CA PRO A 340 12.19 -0.50 23.65
C PRO A 340 13.72 -0.34 23.60
N GLN A 341 14.38 -0.61 24.74
CA GLN A 341 15.83 -0.51 24.83
C GLN A 341 16.56 -1.84 24.58
N ASP A 342 15.83 -2.93 24.57
CA ASP A 342 16.32 -4.31 24.55
C ASP A 342 16.23 -4.97 23.17
N ARG A 343 15.63 -4.31 22.18
CA ARG A 343 15.45 -4.85 20.84
C ARG A 343 15.24 -3.75 19.80
N GLU A 344 15.49 -4.10 18.54
CA GLU A 344 15.16 -3.26 17.41
C GLU A 344 13.68 -3.42 17.02
N VAL A 345 13.06 -2.29 16.69
CA VAL A 345 11.66 -2.19 16.28
C VAL A 345 11.51 -1.20 15.12
N ASP A 346 10.49 -1.39 14.34
CA ASP A 346 10.04 -0.39 13.40
C ASP A 346 9.22 0.68 14.14
N CYS A 347 9.73 1.91 14.17
CA CYS A 347 9.10 3.05 14.84
C CYS A 347 8.04 3.78 14.00
N TYR A 348 7.87 3.41 12.74
CA TYR A 348 6.83 4.00 11.88
C TYR A 348 5.45 3.70 12.48
N ALA A 349 4.63 4.75 12.62
CA ALA A 349 3.29 4.62 13.18
C ALA A 349 2.42 3.69 12.33
N SER A 350 1.66 2.83 12.97
CA SER A 350 0.72 1.95 12.27
C SER A 350 -0.32 1.35 13.20
N ALA A 351 -1.55 1.23 12.71
CA ALA A 351 -2.66 0.58 13.37
C ALA A 351 -2.86 -0.85 12.85
N TRP A 352 -3.18 -1.77 13.73
CA TRP A 352 -3.27 -3.19 13.46
C TRP A 352 -4.60 -3.75 13.92
N GLY A 353 -5.32 -4.40 13.00
CA GLY A 353 -6.57 -5.11 13.27
C GLY A 353 -6.36 -6.62 13.31
N MET A 354 -5.70 -7.10 14.35
CA MET A 354 -5.38 -8.52 14.51
C MET A 354 -6.62 -9.39 14.67
N ASN A 355 -6.56 -10.60 14.17
CA ASN A 355 -7.64 -11.59 14.29
C ASN A 355 -9.00 -11.02 13.82
N GLY A 356 -8.99 -10.41 12.64
CA GLY A 356 -10.16 -9.79 12.03
C GLY A 356 -10.72 -8.61 12.84
N GLY A 357 -9.86 -7.77 13.43
CA GLY A 357 -10.25 -6.59 14.21
C GLY A 357 -10.71 -6.85 15.64
N ASN A 358 -10.63 -8.10 16.13
CA ASN A 358 -10.96 -8.43 17.51
C ASN A 358 -9.85 -8.03 18.50
N ASP A 359 -8.61 -7.94 18.05
CA ASP A 359 -7.44 -7.53 18.83
C ASP A 359 -6.76 -6.37 18.10
N VAL A 360 -7.23 -5.16 18.39
CA VAL A 360 -6.66 -3.94 17.79
C VAL A 360 -5.45 -3.46 18.56
N ARG A 361 -4.46 -2.92 17.83
CA ARG A 361 -3.21 -2.40 18.40
C ARG A 361 -2.72 -1.21 17.59
N ILE A 362 -1.89 -0.36 18.20
CA ILE A 362 -1.00 0.56 17.48
C ILE A 362 0.45 0.26 17.80
N LYS A 363 1.32 0.59 16.86
CA LYS A 363 2.77 0.53 16.99
C LYS A 363 3.35 1.87 16.56
N MET A 364 4.01 2.56 17.49
CA MET A 364 4.80 3.76 17.21
C MET A 364 5.79 4.03 18.33
N CYS A 365 6.78 4.89 18.08
CA CYS A 365 7.74 5.36 19.08
C CYS A 365 7.42 6.82 19.42
N ILE A 366 6.43 7.04 20.28
CA ILE A 366 5.81 8.33 20.55
C ILE A 366 6.77 9.29 21.27
N ASN A 367 6.96 10.48 20.67
CA ASN A 367 7.56 11.65 21.29
C ASN A 367 6.48 12.66 21.72
N GLN A 368 6.81 13.56 22.64
CA GLN A 368 5.89 14.60 23.13
C GLN A 368 5.84 15.79 22.15
N THR A 369 5.24 15.56 20.96
CA THR A 369 5.08 16.58 19.91
C THR A 369 3.64 16.64 19.40
N TYR A 370 3.27 17.75 18.82
CA TYR A 370 1.97 17.96 18.15
C TYR A 370 1.79 16.96 16.98
N ASP A 371 2.83 16.78 16.18
CA ASP A 371 2.75 15.87 15.04
C ASP A 371 2.46 14.43 15.48
N GLU A 372 3.16 13.96 16.52
CA GLU A 372 2.92 12.62 17.07
C GLU A 372 1.53 12.51 17.71
N LEU A 373 1.05 13.57 18.36
CA LEU A 373 -0.32 13.59 18.91
C LEU A 373 -1.34 13.46 17.77
N ARG A 374 -1.20 14.20 16.68
CA ARG A 374 -2.05 14.11 15.49
C ARG A 374 -2.03 12.70 14.90
N VAL A 375 -0.85 12.11 14.74
CA VAL A 375 -0.68 10.74 14.25
C VAL A 375 -1.38 9.72 15.15
N ILE A 376 -1.34 9.87 16.48
CA ILE A 376 -2.08 9.00 17.41
C ILE A 376 -3.58 9.04 17.15
N TYR A 377 -4.16 10.22 16.92
CA TYR A 377 -5.59 10.35 16.59
C TYR A 377 -5.91 9.64 15.27
N HIS A 378 -5.06 9.79 14.26
CA HIS A 378 -5.15 9.10 12.97
C HIS A 378 -5.11 7.58 13.13
N GLU A 379 -4.11 7.03 13.82
CA GLU A 379 -3.95 5.58 14.03
C GLU A 379 -5.12 4.98 14.83
N LEU A 380 -5.66 5.71 15.80
CA LEU A 380 -6.86 5.27 16.49
C LEU A 380 -8.09 5.28 15.58
N GLY A 381 -8.17 6.20 14.61
CA GLY A 381 -9.20 6.18 13.57
C GLY A 381 -9.23 4.86 12.81
N HIS A 382 -8.08 4.37 12.40
CA HIS A 382 -7.95 3.04 11.80
C HIS A 382 -8.45 1.94 12.74
N ASN A 383 -8.05 1.95 14.00
CA ASN A 383 -8.49 0.94 14.98
C ASN A 383 -9.99 0.96 15.21
N TYR A 384 -10.62 2.13 15.29
CA TYR A 384 -12.07 2.23 15.43
C TYR A 384 -12.80 1.75 14.19
N TYR A 385 -12.25 1.96 13.00
CA TYR A 385 -12.81 1.44 11.76
C TYR A 385 -12.67 -0.10 11.70
N GLN A 386 -11.50 -0.65 12.04
CA GLN A 386 -11.29 -2.10 12.16
C GLN A 386 -12.30 -2.75 13.08
N ARG A 387 -12.62 -2.13 14.22
CA ARG A 387 -13.65 -2.59 15.16
C ARG A 387 -15.07 -2.49 14.58
N ALA A 388 -15.33 -1.55 13.68
CA ALA A 388 -16.64 -1.38 13.08
C ALA A 388 -16.98 -2.52 12.11
N TYR A 389 -16.02 -3.04 11.36
CA TYR A 389 -16.24 -4.13 10.41
C TYR A 389 -15.87 -5.53 10.92
N LYS A 390 -15.38 -5.68 12.15
CA LYS A 390 -14.86 -6.95 12.69
C LYS A 390 -15.83 -8.14 12.65
N ASP A 391 -17.13 -7.90 12.65
CA ASP A 391 -18.17 -8.94 12.63
C ASP A 391 -18.62 -9.31 11.21
N GLN A 392 -18.03 -8.68 10.17
CA GLN A 392 -18.26 -9.05 8.79
C GLN A 392 -17.52 -10.35 8.41
N PRO A 393 -17.94 -11.04 7.34
CA PRO A 393 -17.12 -12.10 6.75
C PRO A 393 -15.73 -11.59 6.36
N PRO A 394 -14.64 -12.40 6.44
CA PRO A 394 -13.27 -11.93 6.19
C PRO A 394 -13.05 -11.13 4.91
N LEU A 395 -13.64 -11.49 3.78
CA LEU A 395 -13.56 -10.73 2.53
C LEU A 395 -14.18 -9.32 2.64
N PHE A 396 -15.04 -9.06 3.62
CA PHE A 396 -15.66 -7.76 3.90
C PHE A 396 -15.03 -7.04 5.10
N GLN A 397 -13.98 -7.61 5.71
CA GLN A 397 -13.24 -7.00 6.81
C GLN A 397 -12.20 -6.02 6.25
N GLY A 398 -12.68 -4.91 5.75
CA GLY A 398 -11.88 -3.82 5.18
C GLY A 398 -12.68 -2.53 5.16
N ALA A 399 -12.03 -1.44 4.77
CA ALA A 399 -12.73 -0.20 4.47
C ALA A 399 -13.67 -0.40 3.26
N ALA A 400 -14.68 0.47 3.13
CA ALA A 400 -15.48 0.51 1.90
C ALA A 400 -14.58 0.68 0.66
N HIS A 401 -13.53 1.47 0.82
CA HIS A 401 -12.35 1.55 -0.06
C HIS A 401 -11.19 2.18 0.74
N ASP A 402 -9.95 2.06 0.25
CA ASP A 402 -8.72 2.50 0.91
C ASP A 402 -8.75 3.98 1.34
N GLY A 403 -9.26 4.89 0.51
CA GLY A 403 -9.42 6.30 0.88
C GLY A 403 -10.28 6.55 2.12
N PHE A 404 -11.24 5.67 2.44
CA PHE A 404 -12.03 5.81 3.68
C PHE A 404 -11.25 5.40 4.92
N HIS A 405 -10.32 4.47 4.79
CA HIS A 405 -9.50 4.08 5.94
C HIS A 405 -8.62 5.25 6.38
N GLU A 406 -8.01 5.95 5.42
CA GLU A 406 -7.21 7.16 5.68
C GLU A 406 -8.09 8.35 6.12
N ALA A 407 -9.23 8.55 5.45
CA ALA A 407 -10.11 9.68 5.73
C ALA A 407 -10.68 9.68 7.15
N ILE A 408 -10.95 8.52 7.74
CA ILE A 408 -11.41 8.42 9.14
C ILE A 408 -10.33 8.95 10.09
N GLY A 409 -9.06 8.64 9.84
CA GLY A 409 -7.96 9.15 10.65
C GLY A 409 -7.73 10.65 10.46
N ASP A 410 -7.88 11.15 9.24
CA ASP A 410 -7.61 12.55 8.90
C ASP A 410 -8.78 13.50 9.15
N ALA A 411 -10.03 13.00 9.08
CA ALA A 411 -11.22 13.82 9.30
C ALA A 411 -11.51 14.11 10.78
N ILE A 412 -10.92 13.34 11.67
CA ILE A 412 -11.09 13.41 13.11
C ILE A 412 -9.88 14.05 13.78
#